data_308fb2047777864ba4e5192fd984b9d8
#
_entry.id   308fb2047777864ba4e5192fd984b9d8
#
_cell.length_a   1.000
_cell.length_b   1.000
_cell.length_c   1.000
_cell.angle_alpha   90.00
_cell.angle_beta   90.00
_cell.angle_gamma   90.00
#
_symmetry.space_group_name_H-M   'P 1'
#
loop_
_entity.id
_entity.type
_entity.pdbx_description
1 polymer ?
#
loop_
_entity_poly.entity_id
_entity_poly.type
_entity_poly.pdbx_seq_one_letter_code
_entity_poly.pdbx_strand_id
1 'polypeptide(L)'
;MFKRTYIAVAALGACASLSQPAAALDVKLEVVAEGLTHPLTMVSPPGDDRRFIVEQLGTIRILTADGKLLDEPFLNIREKMRPLLQDFDEEGLLGLAFHPDYKKNGKFYIAYTARIPGVATLDKHLWWAHTNTVSEFQVSKDNPNKANRLNERKITEINWPQFNHNGHWIGFGPDGYLYISSGDGGYANDWGIGHNPAIGNGQDMSDWHGKILRIDVNNGDPYAVPKDNPFVGKKDVVPEIWASGLRNPWRCSFDMGGSRELFCADVGQNSFEEVNIITKGGNYGWRVKEGTHCFDYLHPNNHLPSCNDSGMTDPIIEYNNCNVTQDCKGLSITGGYVYRGPVKDWQGKYFFGDWSRTFAKKDGRLFVATRSGSKWAMEDVKVVNIPDFDAYVLGFGQDNQGNVYVMASVTTGPVGAQDKIYKIVAP
;
A
#
# COMPACT_ATOMS: atom_id res chain seq x y z
N MET A 1 4.64 -53.83 63.78
CA MET A 1 4.17 -52.41 63.77
C MET A 1 4.63 -51.79 62.49
N PHE A 2 3.82 -51.78 61.40
CA PHE A 2 4.17 -51.16 60.12
C PHE A 2 3.47 -49.82 59.99
N LYS A 3 4.23 -48.73 59.92
CA LYS A 3 3.72 -47.37 59.61
C LYS A 3 3.47 -47.23 58.10
N ARG A 4 2.21 -47.01 57.72
CA ARG A 4 1.88 -46.61 56.34
C ARG A 4 2.03 -45.11 56.19
N THR A 5 2.91 -44.69 55.27
CA THR A 5 3.07 -43.30 54.88
C THR A 5 2.14 -43.04 53.68
N TYR A 6 1.20 -42.09 53.82
CA TYR A 6 0.36 -41.61 52.69
C TYR A 6 1.06 -40.47 51.98
N ILE A 7 1.32 -40.65 50.69
CA ILE A 7 1.80 -39.58 49.81
C ILE A 7 0.58 -38.90 49.19
N ALA A 8 0.35 -37.63 49.51
CA ALA A 8 -0.67 -36.82 48.88
C ALA A 8 -0.12 -36.29 47.55
N VAL A 9 -0.73 -36.71 46.44
CA VAL A 9 -0.45 -36.16 45.09
C VAL A 9 -1.34 -34.93 44.91
N ALA A 10 -0.72 -33.74 44.91
CA ALA A 10 -1.39 -32.50 44.56
C ALA A 10 -1.48 -32.43 43.01
N ALA A 11 -2.67 -32.54 42.50
CA ALA A 11 -2.96 -32.27 41.06
C ALA A 11 -2.96 -30.75 40.82
N LEU A 12 -1.93 -30.23 40.16
CA LEU A 12 -1.92 -28.88 39.61
C LEU A 12 -2.83 -28.88 38.35
N GLY A 13 -4.02 -28.35 38.48
CA GLY A 13 -4.88 -28.04 37.35
C GLY A 13 -4.32 -26.88 36.57
N ALA A 14 -3.74 -27.15 35.41
CA ALA A 14 -3.42 -26.10 34.43
C ALA A 14 -4.75 -25.60 33.84
N CYS A 15 -5.20 -24.40 34.25
CA CYS A 15 -6.26 -23.68 33.54
C CYS A 15 -5.68 -23.23 32.18
N ALA A 16 -5.94 -24.00 31.14
CA ALA A 16 -5.80 -23.53 29.79
C ALA A 16 -6.86 -22.44 29.58
N SER A 17 -6.43 -21.17 29.58
CA SER A 17 -7.26 -20.07 29.12
C SER A 17 -7.51 -20.27 27.63
N LEU A 18 -8.67 -20.78 27.27
CA LEU A 18 -9.19 -20.73 25.91
C LEU A 18 -9.33 -19.25 25.55
N SER A 19 -8.39 -18.71 24.77
CA SER A 19 -8.57 -17.41 24.15
C SER A 19 -9.79 -17.50 23.24
N GLN A 20 -10.88 -16.85 23.63
CA GLN A 20 -12.01 -16.65 22.71
C GLN A 20 -11.49 -15.86 21.50
N PRO A 21 -11.90 -16.23 20.28
CA PRO A 21 -11.60 -15.41 19.12
C PRO A 21 -12.10 -13.99 19.40
N ALA A 22 -11.25 -13.01 19.15
CA ALA A 22 -11.63 -11.61 19.31
C ALA A 22 -12.90 -11.35 18.47
N ALA A 23 -13.89 -10.72 19.08
CA ALA A 23 -15.12 -10.37 18.36
C ALA A 23 -14.79 -9.35 17.27
N ALA A 24 -15.32 -9.56 16.06
CA ALA A 24 -15.14 -8.62 14.96
C ALA A 24 -15.57 -7.21 15.37
N LEU A 25 -14.83 -6.18 14.93
CA LEU A 25 -15.20 -4.79 15.16
C LEU A 25 -16.38 -4.40 14.26
N ASP A 26 -17.51 -4.06 14.87
CA ASP A 26 -18.67 -3.54 14.13
C ASP A 26 -18.41 -2.10 13.64
N VAL A 27 -18.71 -1.85 12.36
CA VAL A 27 -18.65 -0.52 11.73
C VAL A 27 -19.84 -0.31 10.80
N LYS A 28 -20.12 0.96 10.47
CA LYS A 28 -20.96 1.34 9.32
C LYS A 28 -20.11 1.94 8.23
N LEU A 29 -20.55 1.79 6.98
CA LEU A 29 -19.98 2.43 5.81
C LEU A 29 -20.97 3.46 5.26
N GLU A 30 -20.57 4.72 5.22
CA GLU A 30 -21.35 5.82 4.65
C GLU A 30 -20.79 6.20 3.29
N VAL A 31 -21.61 6.15 2.23
CA VAL A 31 -21.21 6.59 0.88
C VAL A 31 -20.94 8.10 0.91
N VAL A 32 -19.74 8.50 0.49
CA VAL A 32 -19.34 9.91 0.40
C VAL A 32 -19.08 10.36 -1.03
N ALA A 33 -18.81 9.43 -1.94
CA ALA A 33 -18.72 9.68 -3.37
C ALA A 33 -19.10 8.42 -4.14
N GLU A 34 -19.74 8.61 -5.30
CA GLU A 34 -20.10 7.55 -6.25
C GLU A 34 -19.94 8.05 -7.68
N GLY A 35 -20.05 7.17 -8.67
CA GLY A 35 -19.82 7.54 -10.06
C GLY A 35 -18.33 7.64 -10.41
N LEU A 36 -17.50 6.91 -9.70
CA LEU A 36 -16.05 6.86 -9.89
C LEU A 36 -15.66 5.66 -10.76
N THR A 37 -14.44 5.72 -11.32
CA THR A 37 -13.86 4.62 -12.09
C THR A 37 -12.56 4.18 -11.45
N HIS A 38 -12.60 3.04 -10.76
CA HIS A 38 -11.44 2.38 -10.12
C HIS A 38 -10.62 3.35 -9.25
N PRO A 39 -11.23 3.92 -8.19
CA PRO A 39 -10.54 4.82 -7.28
C PRO A 39 -9.54 4.04 -6.42
N LEU A 40 -8.27 4.45 -6.42
CA LEU A 40 -7.20 3.74 -5.73
C LEU A 40 -6.84 4.33 -4.37
N THR A 41 -6.94 5.64 -4.24
CA THR A 41 -6.63 6.35 -3.00
C THR A 41 -7.28 7.74 -2.98
N MET A 42 -7.34 8.32 -1.78
CA MET A 42 -7.87 9.67 -1.56
C MET A 42 -6.95 10.41 -0.59
N VAL A 43 -6.53 11.60 -0.96
CA VAL A 43 -5.58 12.41 -0.20
C VAL A 43 -6.13 13.83 -0.02
N SER A 44 -6.00 14.40 1.18
CA SER A 44 -6.28 15.81 1.45
C SER A 44 -4.98 16.61 1.53
N PRO A 45 -4.89 17.77 0.88
CA PRO A 45 -3.72 18.63 1.04
C PRO A 45 -3.61 19.15 2.48
N PRO A 46 -2.42 19.42 3.00
CA PRO A 46 -2.26 20.00 4.33
C PRO A 46 -3.02 21.33 4.49
N GLY A 47 -3.98 21.36 5.44
CA GLY A 47 -4.80 22.53 5.73
C GLY A 47 -5.85 22.89 4.66
N ASP A 48 -6.24 21.93 3.82
CA ASP A 48 -7.30 22.04 2.81
C ASP A 48 -8.26 20.85 2.96
N ASP A 49 -9.53 21.10 3.24
CA ASP A 49 -10.52 20.05 3.53
C ASP A 49 -11.10 19.39 2.28
N ARG A 50 -10.66 19.79 1.07
CA ARG A 50 -10.95 19.05 -0.16
C ARG A 50 -10.23 17.71 -0.13
N ARG A 51 -10.84 16.72 -0.75
CA ARG A 51 -10.32 15.36 -0.87
C ARG A 51 -10.09 15.06 -2.34
N PHE A 52 -8.88 14.70 -2.67
CA PHE A 52 -8.45 14.43 -4.04
C PHE A 52 -8.39 12.93 -4.25
N ILE A 53 -9.22 12.44 -5.16
CA ILE A 53 -9.43 11.03 -5.46
C ILE A 53 -8.61 10.67 -6.70
N VAL A 54 -7.75 9.68 -6.58
CA VAL A 54 -6.96 9.14 -7.69
C VAL A 54 -7.75 8.01 -8.34
N GLU A 55 -8.09 8.18 -9.61
CA GLU A 55 -8.65 7.12 -10.45
C GLU A 55 -7.53 6.50 -11.30
N GLN A 56 -7.46 5.16 -11.32
CA GLN A 56 -6.40 4.41 -12.01
C GLN A 56 -6.24 4.79 -13.48
N LEU A 57 -7.35 5.14 -14.14
CA LEU A 57 -7.37 5.57 -15.55
C LEU A 57 -6.59 6.87 -15.87
N GLY A 58 -6.05 7.56 -14.83
CA GLY A 58 -5.23 8.75 -15.03
C GLY A 58 -5.97 10.07 -14.76
N THR A 59 -7.03 10.03 -13.97
CA THR A 59 -7.73 11.23 -13.52
C THR A 59 -7.61 11.43 -12.02
N ILE A 60 -7.56 12.69 -11.60
CA ILE A 60 -7.70 13.08 -10.19
C ILE A 60 -8.99 13.89 -10.08
N ARG A 61 -9.94 13.41 -9.26
CA ARG A 61 -11.22 14.07 -8.99
C ARG A 61 -11.17 14.82 -7.67
N ILE A 62 -12.01 15.84 -7.52
CA ILE A 62 -12.15 16.57 -6.25
C ILE A 62 -13.50 16.27 -5.64
N LEU A 63 -13.47 15.82 -4.40
CA LEU A 63 -14.61 15.82 -3.49
C LEU A 63 -14.45 17.02 -2.55
N THR A 64 -15.34 17.99 -2.65
CA THR A 64 -15.28 19.23 -1.87
C THR A 64 -15.52 18.98 -0.37
N ALA A 65 -15.23 19.95 0.48
CA ALA A 65 -15.43 19.83 1.93
C ALA A 65 -16.90 19.57 2.32
N ASP A 66 -17.84 20.14 1.56
CA ASP A 66 -19.29 19.95 1.72
C ASP A 66 -19.82 18.65 1.05
N GLY A 67 -18.93 17.81 0.50
CA GLY A 67 -19.28 16.48 -0.03
C GLY A 67 -19.73 16.45 -1.47
N LYS A 68 -19.51 17.50 -2.26
CA LYS A 68 -19.82 17.51 -3.69
C LYS A 68 -18.66 16.97 -4.50
N LEU A 69 -18.88 15.91 -5.29
CA LEU A 69 -17.92 15.47 -6.30
C LEU A 69 -18.00 16.42 -7.52
N LEU A 70 -16.86 17.06 -7.86
CA LEU A 70 -16.80 17.95 -9.01
C LEU A 70 -16.79 17.15 -10.31
N ASP A 71 -17.53 17.63 -11.31
CA ASP A 71 -17.64 16.97 -12.62
C ASP A 71 -16.32 17.01 -13.39
N GLU A 72 -15.66 18.18 -13.35
CA GLU A 72 -14.39 18.40 -14.02
C GLU A 72 -13.21 17.84 -13.20
N PRO A 73 -12.33 17.00 -13.76
CA PRO A 73 -11.17 16.50 -13.05
C PRO A 73 -10.17 17.63 -12.71
N PHE A 74 -9.51 17.52 -11.58
CA PHE A 74 -8.39 18.35 -11.19
C PHE A 74 -7.19 18.18 -12.15
N LEU A 75 -6.88 16.92 -12.49
CA LEU A 75 -5.84 16.53 -13.43
C LEU A 75 -6.32 15.38 -14.29
N ASN A 76 -5.91 15.34 -15.56
CA ASN A 76 -6.09 14.22 -16.47
C ASN A 76 -4.80 14.00 -17.25
N ILE A 77 -4.18 12.82 -17.08
CA ILE A 77 -2.90 12.43 -17.72
C ILE A 77 -3.03 11.16 -18.55
N ARG A 78 -4.24 10.75 -18.94
CA ARG A 78 -4.48 9.50 -19.69
C ARG A 78 -3.59 9.38 -20.94
N GLU A 79 -3.33 10.49 -21.64
CA GLU A 79 -2.49 10.50 -22.82
C GLU A 79 -0.99 10.22 -22.56
N LYS A 80 -0.55 10.33 -21.31
CA LYS A 80 0.83 10.05 -20.90
C LYS A 80 1.08 8.59 -20.53
N MET A 81 0.02 7.86 -20.25
CA MET A 81 0.06 6.47 -19.78
C MET A 81 -0.09 5.48 -20.95
N ARG A 82 0.28 4.23 -20.71
CA ARG A 82 -0.16 3.14 -21.57
C ARG A 82 -1.67 2.94 -21.43
N PRO A 83 -2.36 2.49 -22.49
CA PRO A 83 -3.74 2.04 -22.35
C PRO A 83 -3.84 0.91 -21.34
N LEU A 84 -4.81 0.99 -20.44
CA LEU A 84 -5.04 -0.04 -19.42
C LEU A 84 -5.95 -1.15 -19.94
N LEU A 85 -5.73 -2.38 -19.48
CA LEU A 85 -6.63 -3.50 -19.70
C LEU A 85 -7.94 -3.26 -18.93
N GLN A 86 -9.05 -3.67 -19.54
CA GLN A 86 -10.38 -3.43 -18.97
C GLN A 86 -10.79 -4.46 -17.91
N ASP A 87 -10.21 -5.64 -17.95
CA ASP A 87 -10.52 -6.75 -17.05
C ASP A 87 -9.63 -6.80 -15.81
N PHE A 88 -8.36 -6.43 -15.94
CA PHE A 88 -7.43 -6.31 -14.82
C PHE A 88 -6.14 -5.59 -15.26
N ASP A 89 -5.65 -4.65 -14.51
CA ASP A 89 -4.37 -3.97 -14.74
C ASP A 89 -3.75 -3.46 -13.44
N GLU A 90 -2.43 -3.53 -13.32
CA GLU A 90 -1.70 -2.91 -12.21
C GLU A 90 -0.97 -1.63 -12.61
N GLU A 91 -0.98 -1.29 -13.91
CA GLU A 91 -0.50 0.01 -14.40
C GLU A 91 -1.53 1.10 -14.13
N GLY A 92 -1.15 2.36 -14.31
CA GLY A 92 -2.09 3.48 -14.19
C GLY A 92 -1.52 4.70 -13.48
N LEU A 93 -2.42 5.57 -13.04
CA LEU A 93 -2.12 6.63 -12.07
C LEU A 93 -2.25 6.02 -10.68
N LEU A 94 -1.12 5.83 -9.99
CA LEU A 94 -1.03 4.99 -8.80
C LEU A 94 -0.83 5.77 -7.50
N GLY A 95 -0.29 6.98 -7.55
CA GLY A 95 0.02 7.76 -6.35
C GLY A 95 -0.22 9.25 -6.50
N LEU A 96 -0.50 9.90 -5.36
CA LEU A 96 -0.66 11.34 -5.23
C LEU A 96 -0.11 11.78 -3.86
N ALA A 97 0.73 12.80 -3.86
CA ALA A 97 1.19 13.45 -2.64
C ALA A 97 1.20 14.97 -2.80
N PHE A 98 0.66 15.70 -1.84
CA PHE A 98 0.76 17.15 -1.78
C PHE A 98 2.01 17.57 -1.02
N HIS A 99 2.72 18.56 -1.55
CA HIS A 99 3.86 19.14 -0.85
C HIS A 99 3.45 19.63 0.56
N PRO A 100 4.27 19.49 1.61
CA PRO A 100 3.92 19.97 2.95
C PRO A 100 3.53 21.47 2.98
N ASP A 101 4.16 22.28 2.12
CA ASP A 101 3.83 23.70 1.91
C ASP A 101 2.88 23.95 0.73
N TYR A 102 2.03 22.98 0.35
CA TYR A 102 1.12 23.09 -0.82
C TYR A 102 0.33 24.40 -0.83
N LYS A 103 -0.16 24.84 0.30
CA LYS A 103 -0.91 26.09 0.45
C LYS A 103 -0.13 27.34 -0.01
N LYS A 104 1.22 27.29 0.07
CA LYS A 104 2.10 28.37 -0.34
C LYS A 104 2.61 28.22 -1.79
N ASN A 105 2.98 27.01 -2.17
CA ASN A 105 3.70 26.73 -3.42
C ASN A 105 2.84 26.08 -4.50
N GLY A 106 1.67 25.53 -4.14
CA GLY A 106 0.76 24.84 -5.05
C GLY A 106 1.31 23.54 -5.65
N LYS A 107 2.41 23.01 -5.11
CA LYS A 107 3.08 21.82 -5.64
C LYS A 107 2.44 20.53 -5.16
N PHE A 108 2.31 19.60 -6.07
CA PHE A 108 1.91 18.23 -5.77
C PHE A 108 2.64 17.25 -6.70
N TYR A 109 2.69 15.99 -6.31
CA TYR A 109 3.43 14.93 -6.97
C TYR A 109 2.47 13.81 -7.31
N ILE A 110 2.66 13.23 -8.49
CA ILE A 110 1.94 12.03 -8.92
C ILE A 110 2.92 10.92 -9.27
N ALA A 111 2.49 9.69 -9.06
CA ALA A 111 3.20 8.50 -9.46
C ALA A 111 2.34 7.73 -10.47
N TYR A 112 2.88 7.43 -11.64
CA TYR A 112 2.12 6.80 -12.72
C TYR A 112 3.03 5.98 -13.63
N THR A 113 2.43 5.05 -14.37
CA THR A 113 3.13 4.24 -15.37
C THR A 113 3.12 4.96 -16.72
N ALA A 114 4.25 5.59 -17.05
CA ALA A 114 4.39 6.34 -18.27
C ALA A 114 4.65 5.42 -19.46
N ARG A 115 4.02 5.71 -20.60
CA ARG A 115 4.33 5.03 -21.86
C ARG A 115 5.72 5.42 -22.37
N ILE A 116 6.44 4.47 -22.93
CA ILE A 116 7.68 4.72 -23.65
C ILE A 116 7.33 5.14 -25.07
N PRO A 117 7.82 6.29 -25.57
CA PRO A 117 7.59 6.74 -26.94
C PRO A 117 8.03 5.67 -27.97
N GLY A 118 7.16 5.39 -28.95
CA GLY A 118 7.43 4.37 -29.97
C GLY A 118 7.04 2.95 -29.57
N VAL A 119 6.74 2.71 -28.29
CA VAL A 119 6.18 1.45 -27.79
C VAL A 119 4.68 1.62 -27.60
N ALA A 120 3.91 1.50 -28.68
CA ALA A 120 2.46 1.57 -28.65
C ALA A 120 1.87 0.16 -28.69
N THR A 121 1.54 -0.40 -27.53
CA THR A 121 0.94 -1.72 -27.50
C THR A 121 0.06 -1.93 -26.26
N LEU A 122 -1.04 -2.67 -26.46
CA LEU A 122 -1.85 -3.25 -25.39
C LEU A 122 -1.27 -4.59 -24.91
N ASP A 123 -0.22 -5.10 -25.56
CA ASP A 123 0.39 -6.35 -25.15
C ASP A 123 1.12 -6.17 -23.81
N LYS A 124 0.50 -6.66 -22.76
CA LYS A 124 1.07 -6.64 -21.39
C LYS A 124 2.20 -7.64 -21.18
N HIS A 125 2.42 -8.53 -22.14
CA HIS A 125 3.58 -9.44 -22.13
C HIS A 125 4.84 -8.81 -22.74
N LEU A 126 4.72 -7.59 -23.27
CA LEU A 126 5.89 -6.84 -23.73
C LEU A 126 6.69 -6.32 -22.55
N TRP A 127 7.90 -6.81 -22.42
CA TRP A 127 8.85 -6.47 -21.36
C TRP A 127 9.42 -5.06 -21.57
N TRP A 128 9.68 -4.35 -20.48
CA TRP A 128 10.24 -3.00 -20.53
C TRP A 128 9.39 -2.00 -21.32
N ALA A 129 8.07 -2.13 -21.23
CA ALA A 129 7.16 -1.36 -22.06
C ALA A 129 6.67 -0.05 -21.42
N HIS A 130 7.00 0.20 -20.15
CA HIS A 130 6.69 1.43 -19.43
C HIS A 130 7.78 1.81 -18.43
N THR A 131 7.68 3.02 -17.91
CA THR A 131 8.46 3.50 -16.78
C THR A 131 7.55 3.84 -15.63
N ASN A 132 7.94 3.48 -14.41
CA ASN A 132 7.35 4.03 -13.21
C ASN A 132 7.91 5.44 -13.00
N THR A 133 7.06 6.44 -13.18
CA THR A 133 7.44 7.86 -13.23
C THR A 133 6.81 8.62 -12.08
N VAL A 134 7.62 9.38 -11.33
CA VAL A 134 7.14 10.40 -10.41
C VAL A 134 7.34 11.77 -11.01
N SER A 135 6.26 12.58 -11.06
CA SER A 135 6.31 13.93 -11.61
C SER A 135 5.73 14.96 -10.64
N GLU A 136 6.36 16.14 -10.59
CA GLU A 136 5.86 17.34 -9.94
C GLU A 136 4.94 18.12 -10.87
N PHE A 137 3.84 18.58 -10.34
CA PHE A 137 2.91 19.53 -10.95
C PHE A 137 2.62 20.68 -10.00
N GLN A 138 1.97 21.71 -10.54
CA GLN A 138 1.45 22.81 -9.74
C GLN A 138 -0.05 23.01 -10.00
N VAL A 139 -0.75 23.49 -8.99
CA VAL A 139 -2.12 23.98 -9.17
C VAL A 139 -2.15 25.19 -10.11
N SER A 140 -3.21 25.33 -10.90
CA SER A 140 -3.40 26.51 -11.73
C SER A 140 -3.51 27.78 -10.86
N LYS A 141 -2.90 28.87 -11.34
CA LYS A 141 -3.00 30.17 -10.67
C LYS A 141 -4.40 30.77 -10.73
N ASP A 142 -5.15 30.42 -11.77
CA ASP A 142 -6.47 31.00 -12.03
C ASP A 142 -7.62 30.17 -11.48
N ASN A 143 -7.36 28.88 -11.18
CA ASN A 143 -8.40 27.98 -10.68
C ASN A 143 -7.80 26.94 -9.71
N PRO A 144 -8.09 27.03 -8.41
CA PRO A 144 -7.55 26.11 -7.40
C PRO A 144 -8.09 24.66 -7.54
N ASN A 145 -9.11 24.45 -8.37
CA ASN A 145 -9.67 23.14 -8.69
C ASN A 145 -9.10 22.53 -9.99
N LYS A 146 -8.04 23.12 -10.55
CA LYS A 146 -7.38 22.63 -11.75
C LYS A 146 -5.87 22.60 -11.56
N ALA A 147 -5.23 21.54 -12.04
CA ALA A 147 -3.78 21.49 -12.18
C ALA A 147 -3.31 22.21 -13.44
N ASN A 148 -2.12 22.79 -13.39
CA ASN A 148 -1.43 23.29 -14.59
C ASN A 148 -0.75 22.10 -15.30
N ARG A 149 -1.41 21.54 -16.31
CA ARG A 149 -0.95 20.35 -17.05
C ARG A 149 0.34 20.57 -17.86
N LEU A 150 0.67 21.82 -18.17
CA LEU A 150 1.84 22.16 -18.97
C LEU A 150 3.12 22.27 -18.14
N ASN A 151 3.01 22.27 -16.81
CA ASN A 151 4.11 22.46 -15.86
C ASN A 151 4.58 21.15 -15.21
N GLU A 152 4.67 20.09 -15.99
CA GLU A 152 5.23 18.83 -15.51
C GLU A 152 6.74 18.91 -15.38
N ARG A 153 7.27 18.54 -14.21
CA ARG A 153 8.69 18.28 -13.99
C ARG A 153 8.87 16.84 -13.53
N LYS A 154 9.50 16.03 -14.36
CA LYS A 154 9.82 14.65 -14.00
C LYS A 154 10.85 14.62 -12.89
N ILE A 155 10.57 13.84 -11.85
CA ILE A 155 11.43 13.67 -10.68
C ILE A 155 12.20 12.36 -10.78
N THR A 156 11.51 11.23 -10.99
CA THR A 156 12.14 9.93 -11.19
C THR A 156 11.51 9.20 -12.37
N GLU A 157 12.29 8.36 -13.04
CA GLU A 157 11.84 7.44 -14.08
C GLU A 157 12.55 6.11 -13.87
N ILE A 158 11.82 5.06 -13.50
CA ILE A 158 12.34 3.73 -13.28
C ILE A 158 11.84 2.84 -14.42
N ASN A 159 12.76 2.30 -15.22
CA ASN A 159 12.39 1.32 -16.25
C ASN A 159 11.77 0.09 -15.58
N TRP A 160 10.62 -0.36 -16.10
CA TRP A 160 9.86 -1.42 -15.46
C TRP A 160 9.80 -2.68 -16.32
N PRO A 161 10.22 -3.85 -15.79
CA PRO A 161 10.31 -5.07 -16.60
C PRO A 161 8.96 -5.63 -17.01
N GLN A 162 7.97 -5.61 -16.12
CA GLN A 162 6.66 -6.25 -16.28
C GLN A 162 5.51 -5.26 -16.08
N PHE A 163 4.27 -5.65 -16.38
CA PHE A 163 3.10 -4.79 -16.19
C PHE A 163 2.64 -4.71 -14.72
N ASN A 164 3.09 -5.61 -13.86
CA ASN A 164 2.63 -5.79 -12.49
C ASN A 164 3.69 -5.46 -11.43
N HIS A 165 3.30 -5.52 -10.15
CA HIS A 165 4.09 -5.18 -8.96
C HIS A 165 4.68 -3.76 -9.01
N ASN A 166 3.90 -2.82 -9.53
CA ASN A 166 4.37 -1.44 -9.65
C ASN A 166 4.60 -0.76 -8.28
N GLY A 167 3.84 -1.15 -7.25
CA GLY A 167 3.81 -0.42 -5.99
C GLY A 167 3.38 1.02 -6.23
N HIS A 168 4.36 1.92 -6.25
CA HIS A 168 4.27 3.32 -6.71
C HIS A 168 3.35 4.20 -5.85
N TRP A 169 3.18 3.84 -4.58
CA TRP A 169 2.70 4.78 -3.58
C TRP A 169 3.76 5.87 -3.36
N ILE A 170 3.30 7.10 -3.17
CA ILE A 170 4.14 8.23 -2.76
C ILE A 170 3.52 8.98 -1.59
N GLY A 171 4.37 9.50 -0.70
CA GLY A 171 3.94 10.30 0.43
C GLY A 171 5.06 11.11 1.06
N PHE A 172 4.74 12.29 1.59
CA PHE A 172 5.71 13.05 2.37
C PHE A 172 5.78 12.53 3.81
N GLY A 173 7.00 12.26 4.26
CA GLY A 173 7.26 11.92 5.64
C GLY A 173 7.19 13.13 6.58
N PRO A 174 7.18 12.88 7.89
CA PRO A 174 7.20 13.94 8.90
C PRO A 174 8.49 14.79 8.89
N ASP A 175 9.51 14.33 8.16
CA ASP A 175 10.78 14.99 7.92
C ASP A 175 10.78 15.87 6.67
N GLY A 176 9.65 15.91 5.94
CA GLY A 176 9.46 16.76 4.76
C GLY A 176 10.04 16.19 3.46
N TYR A 177 10.60 14.98 3.46
CA TYR A 177 11.09 14.31 2.27
C TYR A 177 10.00 13.45 1.62
N LEU A 178 10.15 13.21 0.31
CA LEU A 178 9.24 12.37 -0.45
C LEU A 178 9.71 10.91 -0.36
N TYR A 179 8.80 10.03 0.04
CA TYR A 179 8.97 8.57 0.05
C TYR A 179 8.23 7.97 -1.13
N ILE A 180 8.83 6.97 -1.75
CA ILE A 180 8.29 6.29 -2.93
C ILE A 180 8.40 4.79 -2.70
N SER A 181 7.30 4.06 -2.81
CA SER A 181 7.34 2.60 -2.84
C SER A 181 7.62 2.10 -4.25
N SER A 182 8.41 1.06 -4.37
CA SER A 182 8.76 0.41 -5.63
C SER A 182 8.69 -1.10 -5.45
N GLY A 183 7.89 -1.78 -6.25
CA GLY A 183 7.82 -3.24 -6.25
C GLY A 183 9.05 -3.89 -6.88
N ASP A 184 9.10 -5.21 -6.86
CA ASP A 184 10.25 -6.01 -7.31
C ASP A 184 10.46 -6.06 -8.83
N GLY A 185 9.56 -5.46 -9.63
CA GLY A 185 9.63 -5.43 -11.08
C GLY A 185 8.63 -6.35 -11.78
N GLY A 186 7.84 -7.10 -11.02
CA GLY A 186 6.74 -7.90 -11.53
C GLY A 186 7.05 -9.38 -11.77
N TYR A 187 6.17 -10.06 -12.52
CA TYR A 187 6.17 -11.49 -12.72
C TYR A 187 5.97 -12.26 -11.40
N ALA A 188 6.61 -13.44 -11.26
CA ALA A 188 6.49 -14.29 -10.09
C ALA A 188 7.87 -14.58 -9.48
N ASN A 189 7.90 -14.76 -8.15
CA ASN A 189 9.04 -15.27 -7.40
C ASN A 189 10.28 -14.36 -7.43
N ASP A 190 10.15 -13.09 -7.82
CA ASP A 190 11.27 -12.16 -8.01
C ASP A 190 12.39 -12.81 -8.87
N TRP A 191 11.98 -13.40 -10.01
CA TRP A 191 12.85 -14.16 -10.88
C TRP A 191 12.50 -13.98 -12.36
N GLY A 192 13.48 -14.15 -13.25
CA GLY A 192 13.31 -14.03 -14.69
C GLY A 192 13.90 -12.74 -15.26
N ILE A 193 13.35 -12.29 -16.41
CA ILE A 193 13.86 -11.11 -17.12
C ILE A 193 13.62 -9.85 -16.24
N GLY A 194 14.68 -9.07 -16.07
CA GLY A 194 14.64 -7.84 -15.27
C GLY A 194 14.83 -8.06 -13.77
N HIS A 195 15.09 -9.29 -13.33
CA HIS A 195 15.39 -9.60 -11.95
C HIS A 195 16.82 -10.09 -11.76
N ASN A 196 17.41 -9.76 -10.60
CA ASN A 196 18.72 -10.31 -10.23
C ASN A 196 18.57 -11.84 -10.01
N PRO A 197 19.22 -12.68 -10.85
CA PRO A 197 19.01 -14.12 -10.80
C PRO A 197 19.52 -14.77 -9.52
N ALA A 198 20.53 -14.17 -8.87
CA ALA A 198 21.14 -14.71 -7.66
C ALA A 198 20.33 -14.44 -6.41
N ILE A 199 19.86 -13.20 -6.22
CA ILE A 199 19.30 -12.72 -4.95
C ILE A 199 17.89 -12.13 -5.07
N GLY A 200 17.37 -11.92 -6.29
CA GLY A 200 16.14 -11.16 -6.54
C GLY A 200 16.35 -9.65 -6.41
N ASN A 201 15.41 -8.90 -6.99
CA ASN A 201 15.46 -7.43 -6.93
C ASN A 201 15.18 -6.90 -5.51
N GLY A 202 14.35 -7.58 -4.73
CA GLY A 202 14.10 -7.19 -3.34
C GLY A 202 15.37 -7.06 -2.52
N GLN A 203 16.37 -7.95 -2.73
CA GLN A 203 17.65 -7.96 -2.04
C GLN A 203 18.78 -7.24 -2.80
N ASP A 204 18.60 -6.86 -4.07
CA ASP A 204 19.61 -6.15 -4.86
C ASP A 204 19.66 -4.67 -4.49
N MET A 205 20.69 -4.29 -3.76
CA MET A 205 20.89 -2.92 -3.29
C MET A 205 21.44 -1.96 -4.36
N SER A 206 21.80 -2.47 -5.54
CA SER A 206 22.24 -1.68 -6.70
C SER A 206 21.08 -1.23 -7.59
N ASP A 207 19.84 -1.61 -7.25
CA ASP A 207 18.63 -1.35 -8.01
C ASP A 207 17.53 -0.72 -7.13
N TRP A 208 16.57 -0.06 -7.77
CA TRP A 208 15.43 0.61 -7.13
C TRP A 208 14.22 -0.30 -6.92
N HIS A 209 14.20 -1.47 -7.54
CA HIS A 209 13.08 -2.42 -7.43
C HIS A 209 13.04 -3.10 -6.05
N GLY A 210 11.85 -3.31 -5.51
CA GLY A 210 11.64 -3.94 -4.19
C GLY A 210 12.09 -3.07 -3.00
N LYS A 211 11.86 -1.75 -3.08
CA LYS A 211 12.40 -0.75 -2.15
C LYS A 211 11.36 0.26 -1.66
N ILE A 212 11.67 0.89 -0.56
CA ILE A 212 11.19 2.25 -0.25
C ILE A 212 12.35 3.21 -0.49
N LEU A 213 12.14 4.20 -1.34
CA LEU A 213 13.10 5.27 -1.66
C LEU A 213 12.74 6.53 -0.86
N ARG A 214 13.72 7.37 -0.56
CA ARG A 214 13.52 8.66 0.12
C ARG A 214 14.40 9.73 -0.53
N ILE A 215 13.75 10.79 -1.02
CA ILE A 215 14.38 11.86 -1.80
C ILE A 215 13.96 13.26 -1.33
N ASP A 216 14.81 14.24 -1.58
CA ASP A 216 14.57 15.66 -1.30
C ASP A 216 14.21 16.39 -2.59
N VAL A 217 12.93 16.65 -2.80
CA VAL A 217 12.40 17.34 -3.98
C VAL A 217 12.55 18.86 -3.93
N ASN A 218 13.01 19.42 -2.81
CA ASN A 218 13.24 20.85 -2.61
C ASN A 218 14.65 21.29 -3.00
N ASN A 219 15.58 20.36 -3.08
CA ASN A 219 16.98 20.60 -3.39
C ASN A 219 17.45 19.72 -4.55
N GLY A 220 18.46 20.20 -5.29
CA GLY A 220 18.98 19.50 -6.46
C GLY A 220 18.11 19.66 -7.72
N ASP A 221 18.50 19.00 -8.79
CA ASP A 221 17.79 18.94 -10.06
C ASP A 221 17.96 17.55 -10.67
N PRO A 222 16.89 16.71 -10.75
CA PRO A 222 15.51 16.99 -10.35
C PRO A 222 15.24 16.85 -8.84
N TYR A 223 16.12 16.26 -8.05
CA TYR A 223 16.05 16.10 -6.60
C TYR A 223 17.45 15.99 -6.00
N ALA A 224 17.55 15.97 -4.68
CA ALA A 224 18.77 15.59 -3.95
C ALA A 224 18.52 14.35 -3.11
N VAL A 225 19.60 13.61 -2.82
CA VAL A 225 19.57 12.52 -1.85
C VAL A 225 19.80 13.09 -0.45
N PRO A 226 18.89 12.87 0.52
CA PRO A 226 19.09 13.28 1.90
C PRO A 226 20.37 12.67 2.48
N LYS A 227 21.22 13.50 3.11
CA LYS A 227 22.52 13.09 3.62
C LYS A 227 22.45 12.01 4.71
N ASP A 228 21.32 11.92 5.38
CA ASP A 228 21.03 10.96 6.44
C ASP A 228 20.34 9.68 5.94
N ASN A 229 20.20 9.47 4.62
CA ASN A 229 19.78 8.18 4.11
C ASN A 229 20.75 7.08 4.53
N PRO A 230 20.26 5.86 4.84
CA PRO A 230 21.07 4.83 5.50
C PRO A 230 22.25 4.34 4.67
N PHE A 231 22.19 4.49 3.35
CA PHE A 231 23.18 3.92 2.44
C PHE A 231 24.03 4.95 1.70
N VAL A 232 23.92 6.24 2.04
CA VAL A 232 24.78 7.30 1.48
C VAL A 232 26.26 6.98 1.71
N GLY A 233 27.04 7.05 0.62
CA GLY A 233 28.48 6.75 0.65
C GLY A 233 28.84 5.26 0.68
N LYS A 234 27.86 4.36 0.62
CA LYS A 234 28.10 2.93 0.42
C LYS A 234 28.40 2.65 -1.05
N LYS A 235 29.47 1.90 -1.30
CA LYS A 235 29.85 1.50 -2.66
C LYS A 235 28.84 0.50 -3.22
N ASP A 236 28.51 0.66 -4.49
CA ASP A 236 27.62 -0.23 -5.24
C ASP A 236 26.20 -0.37 -4.62
N VAL A 237 25.77 0.65 -3.87
CA VAL A 237 24.42 0.73 -3.27
C VAL A 237 23.77 2.03 -3.67
N VAL A 238 22.52 1.97 -4.09
CA VAL A 238 21.70 3.13 -4.46
C VAL A 238 21.43 3.99 -3.23
N PRO A 239 21.86 5.25 -3.20
CA PRO A 239 21.79 6.08 -1.99
C PRO A 239 20.39 6.60 -1.65
N GLU A 240 19.42 6.53 -2.59
CA GLU A 240 18.01 6.86 -2.38
C GLU A 240 17.29 5.83 -1.52
N ILE A 241 17.81 4.60 -1.40
CA ILE A 241 17.16 3.52 -0.66
C ILE A 241 17.03 3.89 0.82
N TRP A 242 15.78 3.82 1.31
CA TRP A 242 15.42 3.91 2.72
C TRP A 242 15.27 2.55 3.37
N ALA A 243 14.63 1.60 2.65
CA ALA A 243 14.41 0.23 3.08
C ALA A 243 14.35 -0.71 1.86
N SER A 244 14.58 -2.01 2.07
CA SER A 244 14.67 -3.03 1.03
C SER A 244 13.90 -4.31 1.38
N GLY A 245 13.88 -5.27 0.46
CA GLY A 245 13.29 -6.58 0.70
C GLY A 245 11.77 -6.58 0.67
N LEU A 246 11.18 -5.81 -0.23
CA LEU A 246 9.74 -5.71 -0.46
C LEU A 246 9.39 -6.31 -1.82
N ARG A 247 8.19 -6.90 -1.95
CA ARG A 247 7.70 -7.48 -3.18
C ARG A 247 6.85 -6.52 -4.00
N ASN A 248 5.73 -6.13 -3.49
CA ASN A 248 4.80 -5.18 -4.11
C ASN A 248 4.16 -4.30 -3.02
N PRO A 249 4.92 -3.36 -2.44
CA PRO A 249 4.40 -2.47 -1.39
C PRO A 249 3.35 -1.54 -1.97
N TRP A 250 2.11 -2.05 -2.03
CA TRP A 250 0.98 -1.47 -2.77
C TRP A 250 0.55 -0.14 -2.21
N ARG A 251 0.29 -0.07 -0.89
CA ARG A 251 -0.06 1.19 -0.22
C ARG A 251 0.64 1.30 1.11
N CYS A 252 1.19 2.48 1.30
CA CYS A 252 1.78 2.87 2.58
C CYS A 252 1.05 4.10 3.15
N SER A 253 1.22 4.35 4.44
CA SER A 253 0.72 5.55 5.09
C SER A 253 1.55 5.91 6.31
N PHE A 254 1.82 7.20 6.50
CA PHE A 254 2.39 7.69 7.75
C PHE A 254 1.28 7.92 8.78
N ASP A 255 1.52 7.50 10.03
CA ASP A 255 0.68 7.90 11.16
C ASP A 255 0.97 9.36 11.57
N MET A 256 0.55 10.31 10.75
CA MET A 256 0.87 11.74 10.94
C MET A 256 0.26 12.33 12.22
N GLY A 257 -0.82 11.74 12.72
CA GLY A 257 -1.48 12.18 13.97
C GLY A 257 -0.95 11.54 15.25
N GLY A 258 0.03 10.61 15.14
CA GLY A 258 0.48 9.82 16.29
C GLY A 258 1.98 9.49 16.26
N SER A 259 2.31 8.21 16.08
CA SER A 259 3.69 7.70 16.16
C SER A 259 4.61 8.18 15.04
N ARG A 260 4.03 8.67 13.95
CA ARG A 260 4.72 9.05 12.70
C ARG A 260 5.45 7.90 11.99
N GLU A 261 5.15 6.66 12.39
CA GLU A 261 5.66 5.45 11.74
C GLU A 261 5.07 5.31 10.33
N LEU A 262 5.83 4.73 9.44
CA LEU A 262 5.41 4.40 8.08
C LEU A 262 4.92 2.95 8.04
N PHE A 263 3.61 2.77 7.84
CA PHE A 263 2.97 1.47 7.63
C PHE A 263 2.94 1.17 6.14
N CYS A 264 3.39 0.00 5.72
CA CYS A 264 3.26 -0.46 4.34
C CYS A 264 2.63 -1.85 4.30
N ALA A 265 1.63 -2.01 3.45
CA ALA A 265 1.11 -3.31 3.07
C ALA A 265 1.90 -3.81 1.86
N ASP A 266 2.47 -4.99 1.98
CA ASP A 266 3.26 -5.64 0.95
C ASP A 266 2.55 -6.92 0.49
N VAL A 267 2.22 -6.98 -0.80
CA VAL A 267 1.47 -8.09 -1.38
C VAL A 267 2.38 -9.30 -1.55
N GLY A 268 2.01 -10.39 -0.92
CA GLY A 268 2.76 -11.65 -0.95
C GLY A 268 2.69 -12.38 -2.29
N GLN A 269 3.48 -13.45 -2.41
CA GLN A 269 3.52 -14.23 -3.65
C GLN A 269 2.34 -15.20 -3.74
N ASN A 270 2.21 -16.09 -2.78
CA ASN A 270 1.21 -17.16 -2.82
C ASN A 270 0.61 -17.49 -1.46
N SER A 271 1.38 -17.32 -0.37
CA SER A 271 1.06 -17.93 0.92
C SER A 271 0.65 -16.94 1.98
N PHE A 272 1.29 -15.77 2.02
CA PHE A 272 1.08 -14.79 3.08
C PHE A 272 0.99 -13.37 2.53
N GLU A 273 0.04 -12.62 3.07
CA GLU A 273 -0.05 -11.17 2.95
C GLU A 273 0.51 -10.51 4.21
N GLU A 274 1.12 -9.33 4.10
CA GLU A 274 1.80 -8.74 5.24
C GLU A 274 1.68 -7.22 5.38
N VAL A 275 1.77 -6.73 6.62
CA VAL A 275 1.94 -5.31 6.94
C VAL A 275 3.25 -5.10 7.67
N ASN A 276 4.01 -4.14 7.20
CA ASN A 276 5.29 -3.75 7.75
C ASN A 276 5.27 -2.34 8.35
N ILE A 277 6.00 -2.10 9.44
CA ILE A 277 6.41 -0.75 9.86
C ILE A 277 7.80 -0.51 9.30
N ILE A 278 7.88 0.40 8.34
CA ILE A 278 9.11 0.68 7.60
C ILE A 278 10.05 1.57 8.41
N THR A 279 11.25 1.05 8.67
CA THR A 279 12.30 1.73 9.43
C THR A 279 13.51 2.04 8.55
N LYS A 280 14.32 2.99 9.00
CA LYS A 280 15.56 3.39 8.34
C LYS A 280 16.53 2.22 8.21
N GLY A 281 16.87 1.82 6.98
CA GLY A 281 17.81 0.72 6.71
C GLY A 281 17.21 -0.67 6.90
N GLY A 282 15.88 -0.79 7.11
CA GLY A 282 15.22 -2.07 7.29
C GLY A 282 15.26 -2.93 6.03
N ASN A 283 15.33 -4.25 6.23
CA ASN A 283 15.20 -5.27 5.19
C ASN A 283 14.02 -6.19 5.57
N TYR A 284 12.99 -6.27 4.72
CA TYR A 284 11.73 -6.99 5.01
C TYR A 284 11.68 -8.39 4.40
N GLY A 285 12.80 -8.85 3.86
CA GLY A 285 13.05 -10.27 3.58
C GLY A 285 12.77 -10.77 2.19
N TRP A 286 11.93 -10.10 1.37
CA TRP A 286 11.65 -10.56 0.03
C TRP A 286 12.93 -10.58 -0.84
N ARG A 287 13.28 -11.64 -1.61
CA ARG A 287 12.58 -12.95 -1.77
C ARG A 287 13.18 -14.09 -0.92
N VAL A 288 13.88 -13.79 0.16
CA VAL A 288 14.38 -14.82 1.08
C VAL A 288 13.23 -15.32 1.96
N LYS A 289 12.30 -14.41 2.26
CA LYS A 289 11.10 -14.69 3.08
C LYS A 289 9.84 -14.20 2.35
N GLU A 290 8.71 -14.86 2.66
CA GLU A 290 7.34 -14.37 2.46
C GLU A 290 6.65 -14.39 3.84
N GLY A 291 6.27 -13.23 4.36
CA GLY A 291 5.90 -13.10 5.75
C GLY A 291 7.05 -13.46 6.70
N THR A 292 6.78 -14.27 7.71
CA THR A 292 7.79 -14.81 8.64
C THR A 292 8.42 -16.12 8.15
N HIS A 293 8.09 -16.58 6.95
CA HIS A 293 8.41 -17.92 6.43
C HIS A 293 9.52 -17.86 5.36
N CYS A 294 10.44 -18.84 5.40
CA CYS A 294 11.49 -18.96 4.39
C CYS A 294 10.89 -19.37 3.04
N PHE A 295 11.11 -18.56 2.02
CA PHE A 295 10.49 -18.72 0.71
C PHE A 295 11.34 -19.60 -0.22
N ASP A 296 10.68 -20.53 -0.93
CA ASP A 296 11.30 -21.32 -1.99
C ASP A 296 10.89 -20.75 -3.37
N TYR A 297 11.75 -19.90 -3.95
CA TYR A 297 11.43 -19.25 -5.23
C TYR A 297 11.33 -20.22 -6.42
N LEU A 298 11.82 -21.46 -6.29
CA LEU A 298 11.68 -22.51 -7.30
C LEU A 298 10.36 -23.30 -7.13
N HIS A 299 9.83 -23.35 -5.90
CA HIS A 299 8.59 -24.06 -5.55
C HIS A 299 7.73 -23.17 -4.64
N PRO A 300 7.11 -22.10 -5.17
CA PRO A 300 6.54 -20.99 -4.37
C PRO A 300 5.35 -21.35 -3.48
N ASN A 301 4.82 -22.58 -3.58
CA ASN A 301 3.82 -23.09 -2.66
C ASN A 301 4.43 -23.86 -1.47
N ASN A 302 5.76 -23.96 -1.42
CA ASN A 302 6.48 -24.64 -0.36
C ASN A 302 7.29 -23.63 0.44
N HIS A 303 7.54 -23.97 1.71
CA HIS A 303 8.43 -23.20 2.58
C HIS A 303 9.68 -24.02 2.85
N LEU A 304 10.83 -23.36 2.84
CA LEU A 304 12.08 -23.97 3.25
C LEU A 304 12.10 -24.09 4.78
N PRO A 305 12.73 -25.15 5.34
CA PRO A 305 12.81 -25.32 6.78
C PRO A 305 13.69 -24.26 7.46
N SER A 306 14.55 -23.59 6.69
CA SER A 306 15.43 -22.51 7.17
C SER A 306 16.00 -21.72 6.00
N CYS A 307 16.33 -20.46 6.25
CA CYS A 307 17.00 -19.57 5.31
C CYS A 307 17.95 -18.63 6.09
N ASN A 308 18.78 -17.88 5.36
CA ASN A 308 19.60 -16.85 5.99
C ASN A 308 18.80 -15.54 6.06
N ASP A 309 18.08 -15.37 7.13
CA ASP A 309 17.24 -14.19 7.43
C ASP A 309 17.90 -13.21 8.40
N SER A 310 19.21 -13.36 8.65
CA SER A 310 19.97 -12.50 9.56
C SER A 310 19.88 -11.02 9.14
N GLY A 311 19.39 -10.18 10.04
CA GLY A 311 19.20 -8.75 9.81
C GLY A 311 17.91 -8.38 9.06
N MET A 312 17.05 -9.37 8.78
CA MET A 312 15.71 -9.13 8.23
C MET A 312 14.71 -8.85 9.34
N THR A 313 13.70 -8.07 9.01
CA THR A 313 12.64 -7.65 9.94
C THR A 313 11.35 -8.37 9.58
N ASP A 314 10.74 -9.02 10.57
CA ASP A 314 9.43 -9.66 10.41
C ASP A 314 8.32 -8.61 10.31
N PRO A 315 7.23 -8.93 9.57
CA PRO A 315 6.05 -8.07 9.52
C PRO A 315 5.37 -7.96 10.89
N ILE A 316 4.65 -6.86 11.10
CA ILE A 316 3.82 -6.68 12.31
C ILE A 316 2.50 -7.46 12.23
N ILE A 317 2.06 -7.79 11.04
CA ILE A 317 0.87 -8.58 10.73
C ILE A 317 1.19 -9.43 9.52
N GLU A 318 0.82 -10.71 9.58
CA GLU A 318 0.71 -11.59 8.42
C GLU A 318 -0.59 -12.38 8.48
N TYR A 319 -1.11 -12.79 7.34
CA TYR A 319 -2.27 -13.69 7.25
C TYR A 319 -2.20 -14.56 5.99
N ASN A 320 -2.86 -15.72 6.07
CA ASN A 320 -2.88 -16.68 4.98
C ASN A 320 -3.57 -16.13 3.73
N ASN A 321 -2.90 -16.28 2.59
CA ASN A 321 -3.43 -15.97 1.27
C ASN A 321 -4.36 -17.11 0.79
N CYS A 322 -5.46 -16.74 0.13
CA CYS A 322 -6.48 -17.67 -0.36
C CYS A 322 -6.08 -18.49 -1.58
N ASN A 323 -4.90 -18.28 -2.15
CA ASN A 323 -4.37 -19.12 -3.23
C ASN A 323 -3.97 -20.52 -2.77
N VAL A 324 -3.53 -20.67 -1.52
CA VAL A 324 -2.96 -21.94 -1.02
C VAL A 324 -3.76 -22.60 0.08
N THR A 325 -4.68 -21.90 0.74
CA THR A 325 -5.49 -22.47 1.83
C THR A 325 -6.90 -21.91 1.86
N GLN A 326 -7.86 -22.71 2.37
CA GLN A 326 -9.22 -22.23 2.61
C GLN A 326 -9.36 -21.46 3.94
N ASP A 327 -8.46 -21.70 4.89
CA ASP A 327 -8.33 -20.90 6.11
C ASP A 327 -7.48 -19.66 5.82
N CYS A 328 -8.09 -18.73 5.10
CA CYS A 328 -7.43 -17.54 4.58
C CYS A 328 -8.26 -16.28 4.77
N LYS A 329 -7.62 -15.12 4.58
CA LYS A 329 -8.27 -13.82 4.74
C LYS A 329 -8.48 -13.07 3.43
N GLY A 330 -7.59 -13.22 2.44
CA GLY A 330 -7.66 -12.51 1.17
C GLY A 330 -6.62 -12.99 0.16
N LEU A 331 -6.56 -12.32 -0.98
CA LEU A 331 -5.63 -12.61 -2.09
C LEU A 331 -4.55 -11.54 -2.26
N SER A 332 -4.84 -10.30 -1.84
CA SER A 332 -3.97 -9.15 -2.08
C SER A 332 -4.30 -8.03 -1.11
N ILE A 333 -3.40 -7.81 -0.18
CA ILE A 333 -3.54 -6.73 0.81
C ILE A 333 -3.50 -5.36 0.14
N THR A 334 -4.41 -4.47 0.54
CA THR A 334 -4.52 -3.12 -0.07
C THR A 334 -4.06 -1.97 0.83
N GLY A 335 -3.50 -2.29 2.00
CA GLY A 335 -3.03 -1.29 2.96
C GLY A 335 -4.15 -0.55 3.69
N GLY A 336 -3.81 0.55 4.33
CA GLY A 336 -4.74 1.28 5.17
C GLY A 336 -4.12 2.47 5.90
N TYR A 337 -4.81 2.92 6.96
CA TYR A 337 -4.40 4.08 7.77
C TYR A 337 -4.62 3.85 9.25
N VAL A 338 -3.75 4.44 10.08
CA VAL A 338 -4.00 4.55 11.52
C VAL A 338 -5.10 5.57 11.76
N TYR A 339 -6.17 5.14 12.42
CA TYR A 339 -7.31 6.01 12.70
C TYR A 339 -6.95 7.11 13.69
N ARG A 340 -7.24 8.36 13.31
CA ARG A 340 -7.04 9.56 14.11
C ARG A 340 -8.29 10.46 14.17
N GLY A 341 -9.42 9.92 13.72
CA GLY A 341 -10.72 10.60 13.69
C GLY A 341 -11.39 10.73 15.08
N PRO A 342 -12.67 11.12 15.13
CA PRO A 342 -13.34 11.48 16.37
C PRO A 342 -13.75 10.29 17.27
N VAL A 343 -13.75 9.04 16.76
CA VAL A 343 -14.14 7.87 17.56
C VAL A 343 -13.01 7.48 18.50
N LYS A 344 -13.19 7.75 19.80
CA LYS A 344 -12.13 7.59 20.82
C LYS A 344 -11.58 6.16 20.90
N ASP A 345 -12.45 5.17 20.84
CA ASP A 345 -12.08 3.75 21.00
C ASP A 345 -11.32 3.20 19.78
N TRP A 346 -11.26 3.96 18.69
CA TRP A 346 -10.53 3.60 17.48
C TRP A 346 -9.17 4.29 17.35
N GLN A 347 -8.88 5.24 18.24
CA GLN A 347 -7.62 5.97 18.21
C GLN A 347 -6.41 5.05 18.25
N GLY A 348 -5.53 5.17 17.24
CA GLY A 348 -4.32 4.37 17.14
C GLY A 348 -4.50 2.99 16.54
N LYS A 349 -5.72 2.57 16.22
CA LYS A 349 -5.98 1.33 15.49
C LYS A 349 -5.68 1.53 14.00
N TYR A 350 -5.05 0.54 13.37
CA TYR A 350 -4.76 0.53 11.95
C TYR A 350 -5.89 -0.17 11.20
N PHE A 351 -6.67 0.60 10.41
CA PHE A 351 -7.71 0.08 9.53
C PHE A 351 -7.11 -0.19 8.17
N PHE A 352 -7.30 -1.41 7.65
CA PHE A 352 -6.77 -1.85 6.37
C PHE A 352 -7.68 -2.90 5.73
N GLY A 353 -7.32 -3.38 4.54
CA GLY A 353 -8.15 -4.35 3.86
C GLY A 353 -7.39 -5.23 2.89
N ASP A 354 -8.14 -6.13 2.28
CA ASP A 354 -7.71 -7.00 1.20
C ASP A 354 -8.65 -6.83 0.01
N TRP A 355 -8.10 -6.89 -1.18
CA TRP A 355 -8.80 -6.71 -2.43
C TRP A 355 -10.02 -7.63 -2.55
N SER A 356 -9.83 -8.93 -2.33
CA SER A 356 -10.89 -9.95 -2.35
C SER A 356 -10.35 -11.32 -1.90
N ARG A 357 -11.19 -12.18 -1.39
CA ARG A 357 -10.83 -13.59 -1.15
C ARG A 357 -10.78 -14.44 -2.41
N THR A 358 -11.29 -13.96 -3.54
CA THR A 358 -11.36 -14.70 -4.81
C THR A 358 -11.47 -13.77 -6.01
N PHE A 359 -10.88 -14.15 -7.12
CA PHE A 359 -11.08 -13.46 -8.40
C PHE A 359 -12.50 -13.60 -8.97
N ALA A 360 -13.20 -14.67 -8.58
CA ALA A 360 -14.50 -15.00 -9.16
C ALA A 360 -15.67 -14.18 -8.57
N LYS A 361 -15.48 -13.56 -7.42
CA LYS A 361 -16.52 -12.84 -6.70
C LYS A 361 -15.94 -11.57 -6.04
N LYS A 362 -16.79 -10.56 -5.93
CA LYS A 362 -16.52 -9.36 -5.14
C LYS A 362 -16.65 -9.71 -3.66
N ASP A 363 -15.55 -9.96 -2.99
CA ASP A 363 -15.49 -10.38 -1.60
C ASP A 363 -14.32 -9.67 -0.88
N GLY A 364 -14.28 -8.34 -1.05
CA GLY A 364 -13.30 -7.48 -0.40
C GLY A 364 -13.42 -7.54 1.12
N ARG A 365 -12.28 -7.48 1.81
CA ARG A 365 -12.22 -7.64 3.25
C ARG A 365 -11.72 -6.38 3.92
N LEU A 366 -12.26 -6.10 5.10
CA LEU A 366 -11.82 -5.02 5.97
C LEU A 366 -11.32 -5.60 7.29
N PHE A 367 -10.22 -5.06 7.75
CA PHE A 367 -9.54 -5.48 8.97
C PHE A 367 -9.22 -4.28 9.84
N VAL A 368 -9.02 -4.54 11.12
CA VAL A 368 -8.47 -3.58 12.07
C VAL A 368 -7.36 -4.25 12.87
N ALA A 369 -6.27 -3.54 13.10
CA ALA A 369 -5.21 -4.01 13.96
C ALA A 369 -5.00 -3.07 15.14
N THR A 370 -4.79 -3.68 16.30
CA THR A 370 -4.57 -2.98 17.56
C THR A 370 -3.21 -3.31 18.12
N ARG A 371 -2.45 -2.29 18.51
CA ARG A 371 -1.12 -2.42 19.11
C ARG A 371 -1.22 -2.67 20.61
N SER A 372 -0.47 -3.66 21.10
CA SER A 372 -0.26 -3.91 22.53
C SER A 372 1.23 -4.12 22.80
N GLY A 373 1.89 -3.09 23.30
CA GLY A 373 3.35 -3.06 23.41
C GLY A 373 4.03 -3.11 22.04
N SER A 374 4.82 -4.13 21.77
CA SER A 374 5.46 -4.38 20.46
C SER A 374 4.64 -5.27 19.53
N LYS A 375 3.55 -5.87 20.02
CA LYS A 375 2.73 -6.81 19.25
C LYS A 375 1.52 -6.11 18.64
N TRP A 376 1.09 -6.60 17.49
CA TRP A 376 -0.14 -6.22 16.83
C TRP A 376 -1.09 -7.42 16.77
N ALA A 377 -2.37 -7.17 16.99
CA ALA A 377 -3.43 -8.17 16.85
C ALA A 377 -4.41 -7.68 15.77
N MET A 378 -4.66 -8.52 14.78
CA MET A 378 -5.61 -8.26 13.69
C MET A 378 -6.97 -8.89 14.02
N GLU A 379 -8.03 -8.16 13.72
CA GLU A 379 -9.42 -8.57 13.83
C GLU A 379 -10.16 -8.28 12.53
N ASP A 380 -11.18 -9.10 12.20
CA ASP A 380 -12.09 -8.79 11.10
C ASP A 380 -12.94 -7.56 11.46
N VAL A 381 -13.23 -6.72 10.46
CA VAL A 381 -14.23 -5.65 10.57
C VAL A 381 -15.54 -6.16 9.99
N LYS A 382 -16.62 -6.01 10.77
CA LYS A 382 -17.99 -6.35 10.34
C LYS A 382 -18.76 -5.09 9.95
N VAL A 383 -19.15 -4.98 8.70
CA VAL A 383 -20.01 -3.92 8.21
C VAL A 383 -21.45 -4.25 8.56
N VAL A 384 -22.08 -3.45 9.45
CA VAL A 384 -23.41 -3.79 10.00
C VAL A 384 -24.58 -3.17 9.22
N ASN A 385 -24.34 -2.16 8.38
CA ASN A 385 -25.40 -1.48 7.60
C ASN A 385 -25.44 -1.90 6.12
N ILE A 386 -24.50 -2.71 5.65
CA ILE A 386 -24.46 -3.29 4.31
C ILE A 386 -24.28 -4.79 4.51
N PRO A 387 -25.37 -5.60 4.48
CA PRO A 387 -25.30 -7.03 4.81
C PRO A 387 -24.31 -7.82 3.95
N ASP A 388 -24.28 -7.50 2.64
CA ASP A 388 -23.34 -8.06 1.68
C ASP A 388 -22.51 -6.92 1.12
N PHE A 389 -21.30 -6.74 1.67
CA PHE A 389 -20.31 -5.80 1.10
C PHE A 389 -19.73 -6.40 -0.18
N ASP A 390 -20.55 -6.37 -1.25
CA ASP A 390 -20.26 -6.96 -2.56
C ASP A 390 -19.40 -6.01 -3.41
N ALA A 391 -18.11 -5.88 -3.03
CA ALA A 391 -17.16 -5.03 -3.70
C ALA A 391 -15.73 -5.57 -3.58
N TYR A 392 -14.86 -5.17 -4.52
CA TYR A 392 -13.41 -5.25 -4.38
C TYR A 392 -12.91 -4.03 -3.60
N VAL A 393 -12.04 -4.23 -2.61
CA VAL A 393 -11.38 -3.14 -1.89
C VAL A 393 -10.10 -2.77 -2.63
N LEU A 394 -10.03 -1.57 -3.19
CA LEU A 394 -8.87 -1.14 -3.99
C LEU A 394 -7.81 -0.42 -3.18
N GLY A 395 -8.21 0.19 -2.06
CA GLY A 395 -7.32 0.95 -1.19
C GLY A 395 -8.07 1.80 -0.19
N PHE A 396 -7.35 2.69 0.44
CA PHE A 396 -7.85 3.55 1.51
C PHE A 396 -7.44 5.00 1.30
N GLY A 397 -8.09 5.89 2.05
CA GLY A 397 -7.74 7.30 2.16
C GLY A 397 -7.97 7.82 3.57
N GLN A 398 -7.36 8.96 3.87
CA GLN A 398 -7.56 9.67 5.12
C GLN A 398 -7.73 11.16 4.87
N ASP A 399 -8.64 11.81 5.60
CA ASP A 399 -8.79 13.27 5.59
C ASP A 399 -7.93 13.93 6.70
N ASN A 400 -7.91 15.28 6.69
CA ASN A 400 -7.16 16.05 7.69
C ASN A 400 -7.71 15.93 9.11
N GLN A 401 -8.93 15.40 9.29
CA GLN A 401 -9.52 15.09 10.59
C GLN A 401 -9.19 13.68 11.08
N GLY A 402 -8.46 12.89 10.28
CA GLY A 402 -8.07 11.53 10.60
C GLY A 402 -9.16 10.48 10.42
N ASN A 403 -10.26 10.80 9.73
CA ASN A 403 -11.25 9.82 9.32
C ASN A 403 -10.67 8.92 8.22
N VAL A 404 -11.05 7.65 8.24
CA VAL A 404 -10.59 6.66 7.26
C VAL A 404 -11.71 6.34 6.26
N TYR A 405 -11.32 6.16 5.01
CA TYR A 405 -12.20 5.91 3.87
C TYR A 405 -11.76 4.66 3.11
N VAL A 406 -12.72 3.94 2.54
CA VAL A 406 -12.52 2.73 1.73
C VAL A 406 -12.86 3.05 0.28
N MET A 407 -11.96 2.74 -0.64
CA MET A 407 -12.19 2.76 -2.10
C MET A 407 -12.67 1.39 -2.53
N ALA A 408 -13.86 1.34 -3.09
CA ALA A 408 -14.53 0.09 -3.44
C ALA A 408 -14.94 0.08 -4.91
N SER A 409 -14.65 -1.02 -5.61
CA SER A 409 -15.02 -1.24 -7.01
C SER A 409 -15.97 -2.42 -7.17
N VAL A 410 -16.81 -2.34 -8.18
CA VAL A 410 -17.70 -3.45 -8.59
C VAL A 410 -17.12 -4.28 -9.74
N THR A 411 -15.95 -3.88 -10.26
CA THR A 411 -15.22 -4.54 -11.34
C THR A 411 -13.79 -4.86 -10.94
N THR A 412 -13.17 -5.84 -11.58
CA THR A 412 -11.77 -6.21 -11.35
C THR A 412 -10.80 -5.27 -12.03
N GLY A 413 -11.22 -4.57 -13.07
CA GLY A 413 -10.41 -3.65 -13.85
C GLY A 413 -11.03 -2.26 -13.95
N PRO A 414 -10.29 -1.28 -14.50
CA PRO A 414 -10.65 0.14 -14.48
C PRO A 414 -11.71 0.50 -15.53
N VAL A 415 -12.93 -0.02 -15.38
CA VAL A 415 -14.06 0.20 -16.31
C VAL A 415 -15.32 0.64 -15.57
N GLY A 416 -16.22 1.29 -16.32
CA GLY A 416 -17.48 1.77 -15.78
C GLY A 416 -17.33 3.07 -14.99
N ALA A 417 -18.40 3.45 -14.30
CA ALA A 417 -18.45 4.61 -13.41
C ALA A 417 -19.43 4.30 -12.25
N GLN A 418 -19.24 3.16 -11.61
CA GLN A 418 -20.15 2.65 -10.57
C GLN A 418 -19.48 2.52 -9.21
N ASP A 419 -18.18 2.82 -9.14
CA ASP A 419 -17.39 2.65 -7.95
C ASP A 419 -17.66 3.75 -6.93
N LYS A 420 -17.39 3.42 -5.66
CA LYS A 420 -17.76 4.24 -4.52
C LYS A 420 -16.62 4.43 -3.54
N ILE A 421 -16.72 5.52 -2.80
CA ILE A 421 -15.90 5.74 -1.61
C ILE A 421 -16.84 5.75 -0.40
N TYR A 422 -16.45 5.00 0.60
CA TYR A 422 -17.14 4.92 1.88
C TYR A 422 -16.30 5.52 3.00
N LYS A 423 -16.94 6.28 3.87
CA LYS A 423 -16.38 6.66 5.17
C LYS A 423 -16.66 5.57 6.19
N ILE A 424 -15.66 5.15 6.95
CA ILE A 424 -15.84 4.22 8.07
C ILE A 424 -16.34 5.03 9.28
N VAL A 425 -17.50 4.64 9.81
CA VAL A 425 -18.12 5.30 10.97
C VAL A 425 -18.55 4.29 12.02
N ALA A 426 -18.71 4.75 13.27
CA ALA A 426 -19.23 3.89 14.35
C ALA A 426 -20.69 3.48 14.07
N PRO A 427 -21.12 2.31 14.57
CA PRO A 427 -22.49 1.80 14.43
C PRO A 427 -23.58 2.72 14.94
#